data_16964b395d4d2bd8a801594d9bf6f669
#
_entry.id   16964b395d4d2bd8a801594d9bf6f669
#
_cell.length_a   1.000
_cell.length_b   1.000
_cell.length_c   1.000
_cell.angle_alpha   90.00
_cell.angle_beta   90.00
_cell.angle_gamma   90.00
#
_symmetry.space_group_name_H-M   'P 1'
#
loop_
_entity.id
_entity.type
_entity.pdbx_description
1 polymer ?
#
loop_
_entity_poly.entity_id
_entity_poly.type
_entity_poly.pdbx_seq_one_letter_code
_entity_poly.pdbx_strand_id
1 'polypeptide(L)'
;MSTVAAGRARNSERIQHQSANVNGLILITVLLLSLGLLMMTSASVEIGNSTYGDPFYFLKRQLFFIGVGGLIALLTMKVSMRFWYSASTALLVIALVLLTLVLVPGVGKVVNGSARWIDLGFYNLQPSELGKIFIVIYMAAFLERHREEVVERWSGFIKPMMILAAAIVLLHFEPDHGAMVILMVTTFSMLFLAGARLHRFVLILLVCLSAVTSLAIMKPYVIDRFSSFLNPWAAEYVYGEGYQLTQALIGFGRGEWFGTGLGNSIQKLYFLPEAHTDFVLAIIAEELGMVGVGVVIALFGLLGSQAFKIGKDAEQRGDLFPAYAAYGIALLFASQTLINLGVSTGLLPTKGLTLPFLSYGGNSLLASCFMAALLVRIQFENALADGRGAL
;
A
#
# COMPACT_ATOMS: atom_id res chain seq x y z
N MET A 1 -14.48 -21.31 44.32
CA MET A 1 -13.82 -22.11 43.25
C MET A 1 -14.38 -21.82 41.82
N SER A 2 -15.63 -21.40 41.65
CA SER A 2 -16.26 -21.20 40.33
C SER A 2 -15.72 -19.98 39.55
N THR A 3 -15.36 -18.88 40.20
CA THR A 3 -14.89 -17.64 39.55
C THR A 3 -13.48 -17.75 38.92
N VAL A 4 -12.59 -18.54 39.56
CA VAL A 4 -11.22 -18.80 39.07
C VAL A 4 -11.25 -19.73 37.86
N ALA A 5 -12.13 -20.73 37.86
CA ALA A 5 -12.30 -21.66 36.73
C ALA A 5 -12.89 -20.92 35.50
N ALA A 6 -13.89 -20.05 35.71
CA ALA A 6 -14.46 -19.22 34.64
C ALA A 6 -13.45 -18.22 34.07
N GLY A 7 -12.58 -17.66 34.91
CA GLY A 7 -11.48 -16.78 34.46
C GLY A 7 -10.46 -17.53 33.59
N ARG A 8 -10.06 -18.74 33.98
CA ARG A 8 -9.14 -19.59 33.20
C ARG A 8 -9.74 -20.03 31.85
N ALA A 9 -11.03 -20.39 31.83
CA ALA A 9 -11.71 -20.76 30.58
C ALA A 9 -11.76 -19.57 29.59
N ARG A 10 -12.18 -18.40 30.04
CA ARG A 10 -12.18 -17.18 29.21
C ARG A 10 -10.80 -16.81 28.67
N ASN A 11 -9.75 -17.05 29.46
CA ASN A 11 -8.39 -16.75 29.07
C ASN A 11 -7.85 -17.74 28.03
N SER A 12 -8.16 -19.03 28.18
CA SER A 12 -7.82 -20.03 27.17
C SER A 12 -8.55 -19.80 25.83
N GLU A 13 -9.81 -19.40 25.86
CA GLU A 13 -10.57 -19.01 24.68
C GLU A 13 -9.98 -17.76 24.00
N ARG A 14 -9.57 -16.74 24.75
CA ARG A 14 -8.89 -15.55 24.20
C ARG A 14 -7.55 -15.89 23.57
N ILE A 15 -6.71 -16.71 24.20
CA ILE A 15 -5.42 -17.13 23.65
C ILE A 15 -5.62 -17.96 22.38
N GLN A 16 -6.58 -18.87 22.34
CA GLN A 16 -6.93 -19.63 21.15
C GLN A 16 -7.44 -18.72 20.02
N HIS A 17 -8.28 -17.75 20.35
CA HIS A 17 -8.81 -16.79 19.38
C HIS A 17 -7.71 -15.88 18.80
N GLN A 18 -6.70 -15.54 19.59
CA GLN A 18 -5.57 -14.71 19.15
C GLN A 18 -4.56 -15.49 18.30
N SER A 19 -4.28 -16.75 18.64
CA SER A 19 -3.47 -17.63 17.78
C SER A 19 -4.16 -17.90 16.45
N ALA A 20 -5.47 -18.06 16.43
CA ALA A 20 -6.26 -18.18 15.20
C ALA A 20 -6.18 -16.91 14.33
N ASN A 21 -6.14 -15.72 14.93
CA ASN A 21 -5.99 -14.46 14.19
C ASN A 21 -4.59 -14.29 13.57
N VAL A 22 -3.51 -14.68 14.26
CA VAL A 22 -2.15 -14.69 13.69
C VAL A 22 -2.09 -15.63 12.48
N ASN A 23 -2.63 -16.83 12.63
CA ASN A 23 -2.68 -17.82 11.55
C ASN A 23 -3.53 -17.31 10.36
N GLY A 24 -4.63 -16.61 10.65
CA GLY A 24 -5.48 -15.99 9.62
C GLY A 24 -4.75 -14.92 8.81
N LEU A 25 -4.01 -14.01 9.47
CA LEU A 25 -3.23 -12.97 8.80
C LEU A 25 -2.13 -13.58 7.91
N ILE A 26 -1.40 -14.56 8.43
CA ILE A 26 -0.36 -15.27 7.67
C ILE A 26 -0.97 -16.00 6.47
N LEU A 27 -2.08 -16.69 6.66
CA LEU A 27 -2.78 -17.40 5.59
C LEU A 27 -3.21 -16.46 4.47
N ILE A 28 -3.84 -15.31 4.81
CA ILE A 28 -4.26 -14.30 3.82
C ILE A 28 -3.04 -13.76 3.07
N THR A 29 -1.94 -13.47 3.76
CA THR A 29 -0.71 -12.99 3.14
C THR A 29 -0.12 -14.02 2.18
N VAL A 30 -0.09 -15.30 2.57
CA VAL A 30 0.38 -16.39 1.71
C VAL A 30 -0.51 -16.58 0.50
N LEU A 31 -1.83 -16.50 0.67
CA LEU A 31 -2.78 -16.59 -0.45
C LEU A 31 -2.59 -15.44 -1.45
N LEU A 32 -2.42 -14.20 -0.95
CA LEU A 32 -2.12 -13.04 -1.81
C LEU A 32 -0.79 -13.21 -2.56
N LEU A 33 0.27 -13.65 -1.87
CA LEU A 33 1.58 -13.92 -2.49
C LEU A 33 1.49 -15.03 -3.55
N SER A 34 0.75 -16.11 -3.27
CA SER A 34 0.58 -17.24 -4.20
C SER A 34 -0.20 -16.84 -5.44
N LEU A 35 -1.32 -16.12 -5.26
CA LEU A 35 -2.10 -15.58 -6.35
C LEU A 35 -1.29 -14.57 -7.18
N GLY A 36 -0.55 -13.68 -6.49
CA GLY A 36 0.33 -12.71 -7.13
C GLY A 36 1.42 -13.40 -7.96
N LEU A 37 2.08 -14.41 -7.42
CA LEU A 37 3.12 -15.16 -8.13
C LEU A 37 2.55 -15.83 -9.40
N LEU A 38 1.36 -16.42 -9.29
CA LEU A 38 0.68 -17.06 -10.42
C LEU A 38 0.33 -16.04 -11.51
N MET A 39 -0.36 -14.97 -11.14
CA MET A 39 -0.89 -14.00 -12.10
C MET A 39 0.19 -13.10 -12.71
N MET A 40 1.18 -12.67 -11.90
CA MET A 40 2.34 -11.94 -12.39
C MET A 40 3.14 -12.79 -13.37
N THR A 41 3.33 -14.09 -13.10
CA THR A 41 4.00 -15.00 -14.00
C THR A 41 3.24 -15.11 -15.32
N SER A 42 1.92 -15.34 -15.27
CA SER A 42 1.08 -15.34 -16.48
C SER A 42 1.24 -14.04 -17.29
N ALA A 43 1.22 -12.90 -16.63
CA ALA A 43 1.32 -11.58 -17.27
C ALA A 43 2.72 -11.27 -17.86
N SER A 44 3.78 -11.96 -17.40
CA SER A 44 5.17 -11.60 -17.73
C SER A 44 5.92 -12.58 -18.61
N VAL A 45 5.37 -13.78 -18.88
CA VAL A 45 6.04 -14.85 -19.65
C VAL A 45 6.51 -14.35 -21.02
N GLU A 46 5.64 -13.68 -21.78
CA GLU A 46 5.95 -13.22 -23.13
C GLU A 46 7.00 -12.09 -23.12
N ILE A 47 6.86 -11.14 -22.18
CA ILE A 47 7.82 -10.05 -22.01
C ILE A 47 9.19 -10.60 -21.58
N GLY A 48 9.21 -11.60 -20.69
CA GLY A 48 10.44 -12.27 -20.28
C GLY A 48 11.15 -12.97 -21.42
N ASN A 49 10.39 -13.70 -22.23
CA ASN A 49 10.92 -14.44 -23.38
C ASN A 49 11.50 -13.49 -24.44
N SER A 50 10.76 -12.47 -24.84
CA SER A 50 11.18 -11.55 -25.91
C SER A 50 12.32 -10.62 -25.50
N THR A 51 12.32 -10.13 -24.24
CA THR A 51 13.31 -9.13 -23.79
C THR A 51 14.59 -9.76 -23.25
N TYR A 52 14.45 -10.91 -22.55
CA TYR A 52 15.58 -11.56 -21.86
C TYR A 52 15.91 -12.96 -22.38
N GLY A 53 15.13 -13.50 -23.31
CA GLY A 53 15.28 -14.87 -23.80
C GLY A 53 14.92 -15.95 -22.77
N ASP A 54 14.29 -15.57 -21.68
CA ASP A 54 13.91 -16.47 -20.58
C ASP A 54 12.46 -16.17 -20.14
N PRO A 55 11.49 -17.05 -20.48
CA PRO A 55 10.09 -16.87 -20.12
C PRO A 55 9.85 -16.72 -18.61
N PHE A 56 10.73 -17.29 -17.79
CA PHE A 56 10.63 -17.27 -16.31
C PHE A 56 11.54 -16.25 -15.65
N TYR A 57 12.09 -15.28 -16.39
CA TYR A 57 12.97 -14.25 -15.85
C TYR A 57 12.33 -13.51 -14.67
N PHE A 58 11.12 -13.01 -14.85
CA PHE A 58 10.39 -12.27 -13.80
C PHE A 58 9.99 -13.16 -12.64
N LEU A 59 9.60 -14.42 -12.89
CA LEU A 59 9.29 -15.40 -11.85
C LEU A 59 10.49 -15.66 -10.94
N LYS A 60 11.67 -15.90 -11.50
CA LYS A 60 12.89 -16.15 -10.72
C LYS A 60 13.23 -14.96 -9.82
N ARG A 61 13.12 -13.75 -10.35
CA ARG A 61 13.33 -12.51 -9.56
C ARG A 61 12.27 -12.31 -8.47
N GLN A 62 11.01 -12.58 -8.77
CA GLN A 62 9.94 -12.47 -7.79
C GLN A 62 10.11 -13.48 -6.64
N LEU A 63 10.48 -14.73 -6.94
CA LEU A 63 10.81 -15.75 -5.94
C LEU A 63 11.99 -15.32 -5.06
N PHE A 64 13.03 -14.72 -5.64
CA PHE A 64 14.13 -14.14 -4.89
C PHE A 64 13.63 -13.06 -3.92
N PHE A 65 12.79 -12.12 -4.39
CA PHE A 65 12.24 -11.08 -3.54
C PHE A 65 11.27 -11.62 -2.47
N ILE A 66 10.52 -12.69 -2.74
CA ILE A 66 9.71 -13.39 -1.74
C ILE A 66 10.62 -13.98 -0.64
N GLY A 67 11.74 -14.59 -1.01
CA GLY A 67 12.72 -15.11 -0.05
C GLY A 67 13.32 -14.01 0.83
N VAL A 68 13.77 -12.90 0.22
CA VAL A 68 14.29 -11.74 0.95
C VAL A 68 13.21 -11.09 1.81
N GLY A 69 11.99 -10.93 1.29
CA GLY A 69 10.84 -10.43 2.03
C GLY A 69 10.47 -11.31 3.23
N GLY A 70 10.55 -12.62 3.07
CA GLY A 70 10.39 -13.59 4.16
C GLY A 70 11.45 -13.42 5.25
N LEU A 71 12.72 -13.23 4.87
CA LEU A 71 13.79 -12.93 5.81
C LEU A 71 13.56 -11.61 6.56
N ILE A 72 13.20 -10.54 5.85
CA ILE A 72 12.83 -9.25 6.44
C ILE A 72 11.67 -9.42 7.42
N ALA A 73 10.64 -10.20 7.04
CA ALA A 73 9.50 -10.47 7.90
C ALA A 73 9.93 -11.19 9.19
N LEU A 74 10.76 -12.24 9.09
CA LEU A 74 11.27 -12.97 10.25
C LEU A 74 12.10 -12.08 11.19
N LEU A 75 12.94 -11.19 10.64
CA LEU A 75 13.72 -10.23 11.42
C LEU A 75 12.82 -9.20 12.10
N THR A 76 11.84 -8.65 11.37
CA THR A 76 10.88 -7.66 11.88
C THR A 76 10.06 -8.22 13.04
N MET A 77 9.60 -9.46 12.95
CA MET A 77 8.86 -10.13 14.02
C MET A 77 9.66 -10.31 15.32
N LYS A 78 11.00 -10.32 15.25
CA LYS A 78 11.86 -10.38 16.46
C LYS A 78 12.03 -9.03 17.16
N VAL A 79 11.77 -7.92 16.46
CA VAL A 79 11.95 -6.56 16.99
C VAL A 79 10.69 -6.12 17.74
N SER A 80 10.84 -5.62 18.98
CA SER A 80 9.71 -5.18 19.79
C SER A 80 9.08 -3.89 19.29
N MET A 81 7.77 -3.69 19.54
CA MET A 81 7.08 -2.44 19.22
C MET A 81 7.68 -1.24 19.95
N ARG A 82 8.24 -1.46 21.14
CA ARG A 82 8.98 -0.42 21.88
C ARG A 82 10.19 0.12 21.11
N PHE A 83 10.91 -0.73 20.38
CA PHE A 83 12.02 -0.28 19.52
C PHE A 83 11.50 0.61 18.39
N TRP A 84 10.45 0.19 17.69
CA TRP A 84 9.85 0.97 16.59
C TRP A 84 9.33 2.32 17.07
N TYR A 85 8.77 2.37 18.28
CA TYR A 85 8.34 3.62 18.92
C TYR A 85 9.52 4.56 19.16
N SER A 86 10.59 4.07 19.80
CA SER A 86 11.79 4.89 20.11
C SER A 86 12.55 5.31 18.85
N ALA A 87 12.57 4.46 17.82
CA ALA A 87 13.21 4.74 16.54
C ALA A 87 12.38 5.64 15.62
N SER A 88 11.10 5.91 15.93
CA SER A 88 10.15 6.57 15.03
C SER A 88 10.65 7.89 14.42
N THR A 89 11.29 8.73 15.24
CA THR A 89 11.84 10.02 14.76
C THR A 89 13.05 9.81 13.86
N ALA A 90 13.93 8.85 14.17
CA ALA A 90 15.04 8.50 13.30
C ALA A 90 14.58 7.93 11.97
N LEU A 91 13.52 7.09 11.97
CA LEU A 91 12.91 6.56 10.77
C LEU A 91 12.31 7.65 9.88
N LEU A 92 11.67 8.68 10.47
CA LEU A 92 11.22 9.84 9.72
C LEU A 92 12.37 10.57 9.03
N VAL A 93 13.47 10.83 9.79
CA VAL A 93 14.66 11.49 9.21
C VAL A 93 15.24 10.65 8.08
N ILE A 94 15.36 9.33 8.27
CA ILE A 94 15.82 8.41 7.22
C ILE A 94 14.91 8.46 6.00
N ALA A 95 13.58 8.48 6.18
CA ALA A 95 12.63 8.59 5.08
C ALA A 95 12.85 9.88 4.27
N LEU A 96 12.91 11.03 4.92
CA LEU A 96 13.12 12.32 4.26
C LEU A 96 14.50 12.40 3.60
N VAL A 97 15.55 11.88 4.23
CA VAL A 97 16.91 11.81 3.64
C VAL A 97 16.90 10.93 2.39
N LEU A 98 16.29 9.75 2.42
CA LEU A 98 16.21 8.84 1.28
C LEU A 98 15.45 9.48 0.11
N LEU A 99 14.31 10.14 0.38
CA LEU A 99 13.56 10.89 -0.65
C LEU A 99 14.39 12.04 -1.24
N THR A 100 15.17 12.73 -0.41
CA THR A 100 16.05 13.80 -0.88
C THR A 100 17.22 13.26 -1.72
N LEU A 101 17.80 12.12 -1.33
CA LEU A 101 18.93 11.50 -2.03
C LEU A 101 18.60 11.11 -3.48
N VAL A 102 17.36 10.70 -3.73
CA VAL A 102 16.89 10.40 -5.11
C VAL A 102 16.99 11.62 -6.01
N LEU A 103 16.79 12.82 -5.47
CA LEU A 103 16.83 14.08 -6.23
C LEU A 103 18.26 14.57 -6.50
N VAL A 104 19.27 13.96 -5.86
CA VAL A 104 20.67 14.35 -6.05
C VAL A 104 21.18 13.80 -7.40
N PRO A 105 21.69 14.67 -8.29
CA PRO A 105 22.26 14.24 -9.56
C PRO A 105 23.39 13.22 -9.35
N GLY A 106 23.35 12.11 -10.09
CA GLY A 106 24.32 11.03 -9.98
C GLY A 106 24.01 9.95 -8.92
N VAL A 107 23.04 10.17 -8.02
CA VAL A 107 22.55 9.18 -7.05
C VAL A 107 21.21 8.60 -7.53
N GLY A 108 20.29 9.47 -7.92
CA GLY A 108 18.99 9.06 -8.45
C GLY A 108 19.09 8.55 -9.88
N LYS A 109 18.49 7.40 -10.13
CA LYS A 109 18.35 6.81 -11.47
C LYS A 109 17.08 7.30 -12.12
N VAL A 110 17.22 7.95 -13.26
CA VAL A 110 16.08 8.43 -14.07
C VAL A 110 15.61 7.29 -14.98
N VAL A 111 14.35 6.90 -14.85
CA VAL A 111 13.69 5.93 -15.74
C VAL A 111 12.37 6.55 -16.18
N ASN A 112 12.12 6.55 -17.50
CA ASN A 112 10.91 7.16 -18.10
C ASN A 112 10.66 8.60 -17.63
N GLY A 113 11.72 9.41 -17.52
CA GLY A 113 11.64 10.82 -17.10
C GLY A 113 11.37 11.05 -15.60
N SER A 114 11.42 10.02 -14.77
CA SER A 114 11.21 10.13 -13.33
C SER A 114 12.41 9.60 -12.56
N ALA A 115 12.94 10.40 -11.63
CA ALA A 115 13.99 9.99 -10.70
C ALA A 115 13.32 9.39 -9.44
N ARG A 116 13.14 8.07 -9.40
CA ARG A 116 12.43 7.38 -8.29
C ARG A 116 13.26 6.30 -7.62
N TRP A 117 14.41 5.96 -8.18
CA TRP A 117 15.22 4.85 -7.72
C TRP A 117 16.64 5.29 -7.38
N ILE A 118 17.20 4.69 -6.35
CA ILE A 118 18.64 4.75 -6.04
C ILE A 118 19.26 3.46 -6.57
N ASP A 119 20.24 3.58 -7.45
CA ASP A 119 20.95 2.44 -8.00
C ASP A 119 22.02 1.94 -7.01
N LEU A 120 21.79 0.76 -6.42
CA LEU A 120 22.76 0.10 -5.53
C LEU A 120 23.66 -0.90 -6.29
N GLY A 121 23.63 -0.88 -7.63
CA GLY A 121 24.37 -1.79 -8.50
C GLY A 121 23.66 -3.12 -8.74
N PHE A 122 23.36 -3.86 -7.70
CA PHE A 122 22.63 -5.14 -7.77
C PHE A 122 21.11 -4.99 -7.61
N TYR A 123 20.63 -3.85 -7.11
CA TYR A 123 19.23 -3.58 -6.82
C TYR A 123 18.89 -2.09 -6.91
N ASN A 124 17.74 -1.77 -7.51
CA ASN A 124 17.24 -0.41 -7.54
C ASN A 124 16.27 -0.21 -6.36
N LEU A 125 16.72 0.52 -5.36
CA LEU A 125 15.89 0.86 -4.19
C LEU A 125 14.94 1.99 -4.58
N GLN A 126 13.66 1.83 -4.26
CA GLN A 126 12.64 2.88 -4.37
C GLN A 126 12.36 3.46 -2.99
N PRO A 127 12.90 4.64 -2.65
CA PRO A 127 12.76 5.26 -1.34
C PRO A 127 11.32 5.53 -0.91
N SER A 128 10.42 5.85 -1.84
CA SER A 128 9.02 6.13 -1.53
C SER A 128 8.30 4.92 -0.93
N GLU A 129 8.67 3.67 -1.28
CA GLU A 129 8.08 2.46 -0.70
C GLU A 129 8.41 2.31 0.80
N LEU A 130 9.66 2.52 1.18
CA LEU A 130 10.07 2.52 2.59
C LEU A 130 9.61 3.78 3.32
N GLY A 131 9.68 4.93 2.65
CA GLY A 131 9.30 6.23 3.19
C GLY A 131 7.86 6.27 3.70
N LYS A 132 6.92 5.69 2.94
CA LYS A 132 5.51 5.57 3.35
C LYS A 132 5.38 4.87 4.70
N ILE A 133 6.07 3.76 4.91
CA ILE A 133 5.99 2.97 6.14
C ILE A 133 6.64 3.71 7.30
N PHE A 134 7.82 4.29 7.10
CA PHE A 134 8.53 5.02 8.14
C PHE A 134 7.77 6.27 8.60
N ILE A 135 7.12 6.97 7.66
CA ILE A 135 6.24 8.10 7.99
C ILE A 135 5.02 7.62 8.77
N VAL A 136 4.41 6.48 8.41
CA VAL A 136 3.28 5.90 9.16
C VAL A 136 3.69 5.49 10.57
N ILE A 137 4.86 4.87 10.76
CA ILE A 137 5.39 4.53 12.09
C ILE A 137 5.62 5.82 12.91
N TYR A 138 6.18 6.86 12.31
CA TYR A 138 6.34 8.15 12.97
C TYR A 138 4.98 8.78 13.34
N MET A 139 4.02 8.76 12.41
CA MET A 139 2.67 9.27 12.66
C MET A 139 1.98 8.54 13.81
N ALA A 140 2.10 7.21 13.88
CA ALA A 140 1.57 6.42 14.99
C ALA A 140 2.17 6.87 16.34
N ALA A 141 3.50 7.06 16.40
CA ALA A 141 4.17 7.53 17.60
C ALA A 141 3.84 9.01 17.93
N PHE A 142 3.64 9.85 16.91
CA PHE A 142 3.21 11.23 17.09
C PHE A 142 1.80 11.31 17.69
N LEU A 143 0.86 10.53 17.16
CA LEU A 143 -0.53 10.50 17.61
C LEU A 143 -0.66 10.02 19.06
N GLU A 144 0.16 9.07 19.51
CA GLU A 144 0.24 8.67 20.91
C GLU A 144 0.80 9.81 21.78
N ARG A 145 1.96 10.38 21.41
CA ARG A 145 2.63 11.43 22.20
C ARG A 145 1.83 12.73 22.33
N HIS A 146 1.01 13.05 21.32
CA HIS A 146 0.31 14.36 21.24
C HIS A 146 -1.21 14.18 21.12
N ARG A 147 -1.78 13.11 21.69
CA ARG A 147 -3.19 12.75 21.56
C ARG A 147 -4.13 13.90 21.90
N GLU A 148 -3.95 14.53 23.07
CA GLU A 148 -4.78 15.66 23.52
C GLU A 148 -4.64 16.87 22.58
N GLU A 149 -3.41 17.15 22.15
CA GLU A 149 -3.12 18.27 21.24
C GLU A 149 -3.81 18.07 19.87
N VAL A 150 -3.84 16.83 19.36
CA VAL A 150 -4.50 16.47 18.09
C VAL A 150 -6.02 16.71 18.17
N VAL A 151 -6.64 16.36 19.29
CA VAL A 151 -8.08 16.53 19.48
C VAL A 151 -8.43 18.00 19.71
N GLU A 152 -7.71 18.71 20.59
CA GLU A 152 -8.11 20.01 21.09
C GLU A 152 -7.50 21.19 20.34
N ARG A 153 -6.22 21.10 19.94
CA ARG A 153 -5.46 22.24 19.42
C ARG A 153 -5.19 22.13 17.92
N TRP A 154 -5.10 23.29 17.26
CA TRP A 154 -4.69 23.35 15.86
C TRP A 154 -3.25 22.89 15.65
N SER A 155 -2.34 23.15 16.60
CA SER A 155 -0.95 22.73 16.52
C SER A 155 -0.78 21.22 16.38
N GLY A 156 -1.60 20.43 17.08
CA GLY A 156 -1.60 18.97 16.96
C GLY A 156 -2.02 18.45 15.56
N PHE A 157 -2.76 19.27 14.82
CA PHE A 157 -3.12 18.97 13.43
C PHE A 157 -2.12 19.53 12.43
N ILE A 158 -1.58 20.74 12.65
CA ILE A 158 -0.66 21.41 11.74
C ILE A 158 0.72 20.71 11.71
N LYS A 159 1.25 20.30 12.87
CA LYS A 159 2.57 19.65 12.95
C LYS A 159 2.70 18.43 12.01
N PRO A 160 1.80 17.43 12.06
CA PRO A 160 1.86 16.30 11.11
C PRO A 160 1.59 16.73 9.67
N MET A 161 0.80 17.79 9.43
CA MET A 161 0.60 18.34 8.10
C MET A 161 1.87 18.96 7.51
N MET A 162 2.70 19.59 8.32
CA MET A 162 4.01 20.10 7.87
C MET A 162 4.95 18.97 7.44
N ILE A 163 4.97 17.86 8.18
CA ILE A 163 5.78 16.68 7.83
C ILE A 163 5.25 16.04 6.55
N LEU A 164 3.94 15.89 6.44
CA LEU A 164 3.30 15.41 5.23
C LEU A 164 3.61 16.32 4.04
N ALA A 165 3.51 17.64 4.20
CA ALA A 165 3.84 18.60 3.16
C ALA A 165 5.29 18.50 2.71
N ALA A 166 6.25 18.35 3.63
CA ALA A 166 7.65 18.14 3.28
C ALA A 166 7.84 16.86 2.45
N ALA A 167 7.22 15.74 2.84
CA ALA A 167 7.28 14.50 2.07
C ALA A 167 6.62 14.63 0.69
N ILE A 168 5.46 15.31 0.60
CA ILE A 168 4.75 15.55 -0.65
C ILE A 168 5.59 16.42 -1.61
N VAL A 169 6.26 17.46 -1.10
CA VAL A 169 7.14 18.30 -1.92
C VAL A 169 8.28 17.47 -2.51
N LEU A 170 8.93 16.61 -1.72
CA LEU A 170 9.98 15.73 -2.22
C LEU A 170 9.45 14.75 -3.28
N LEU A 171 8.35 14.06 -2.99
CA LEU A 171 7.69 13.13 -3.91
C LEU A 171 7.19 13.82 -5.20
N HIS A 172 6.84 15.10 -5.13
CA HIS A 172 6.47 15.89 -6.31
C HIS A 172 7.65 16.07 -7.27
N PHE A 173 8.84 16.35 -6.73
CA PHE A 173 10.06 16.46 -7.54
C PHE A 173 10.56 15.09 -8.05
N GLU A 174 10.17 13.99 -7.43
CA GLU A 174 10.41 12.62 -7.91
C GLU A 174 9.40 12.16 -8.99
N PRO A 175 8.45 12.95 -9.43
CA PRO A 175 7.12 12.72 -10.03
C PRO A 175 6.37 11.46 -9.55
N ASP A 176 6.49 11.11 -8.24
CA ASP A 176 5.77 9.97 -7.65
C ASP A 176 4.42 10.37 -7.04
N HIS A 177 3.49 10.78 -7.93
CA HIS A 177 2.16 11.22 -7.53
C HIS A 177 1.32 10.11 -6.86
N GLY A 178 1.62 8.84 -7.17
CA GLY A 178 0.95 7.71 -6.55
C GLY A 178 1.25 7.61 -5.06
N ALA A 179 2.53 7.65 -4.69
CA ALA A 179 2.96 7.67 -3.29
C ALA A 179 2.44 8.90 -2.55
N MET A 180 2.37 10.07 -3.22
CA MET A 180 1.78 11.30 -2.64
C MET A 180 0.33 11.08 -2.20
N VAL A 181 -0.53 10.56 -3.08
CA VAL A 181 -1.96 10.34 -2.79
C VAL A 181 -2.13 9.32 -1.68
N ILE A 182 -1.40 8.19 -1.74
CA ILE A 182 -1.45 7.15 -0.71
C ILE A 182 -1.06 7.74 0.66
N LEU A 183 0.03 8.50 0.71
CA LEU A 183 0.52 9.08 1.96
C LEU A 183 -0.45 10.12 2.52
N MET A 184 -1.06 10.95 1.65
CA MET A 184 -2.11 11.90 2.05
C MET A 184 -3.32 11.18 2.64
N VAL A 185 -3.90 10.23 1.90
CA VAL A 185 -5.09 9.49 2.34
C VAL A 185 -4.81 8.78 3.65
N THR A 186 -3.66 8.11 3.77
CA THR A 186 -3.29 7.39 5.00
C THR A 186 -3.12 8.33 6.18
N THR A 187 -2.38 9.43 6.03
CA THR A 187 -2.13 10.39 7.12
C THR A 187 -3.42 11.08 7.57
N PHE A 188 -4.27 11.52 6.64
CA PHE A 188 -5.57 12.10 6.96
C PHE A 188 -6.46 11.11 7.70
N SER A 189 -6.52 9.87 7.23
CA SER A 189 -7.32 8.82 7.87
C SER A 189 -6.81 8.49 9.28
N MET A 190 -5.48 8.44 9.49
CA MET A 190 -4.89 8.25 10.82
C MET A 190 -5.25 9.39 11.79
N LEU A 191 -5.16 10.64 11.34
CA LEU A 191 -5.58 11.81 12.14
C LEU A 191 -7.08 11.77 12.48
N PHE A 192 -7.91 11.33 11.53
CA PHE A 192 -9.34 11.17 11.75
C PHE A 192 -9.62 10.10 12.81
N LEU A 193 -8.98 8.94 12.73
CA LEU A 193 -9.08 7.87 13.72
C LEU A 193 -8.56 8.29 15.09
N ALA A 194 -7.58 9.19 15.15
CA ALA A 194 -7.07 9.76 16.40
C ALA A 194 -8.01 10.82 17.03
N GLY A 195 -9.15 11.13 16.37
CA GLY A 195 -10.18 12.03 16.89
C GLY A 195 -9.97 13.51 16.51
N ALA A 196 -9.18 13.82 15.50
CA ALA A 196 -9.05 15.19 15.01
C ALA A 196 -10.39 15.71 14.50
N ARG A 197 -10.71 16.98 14.79
CA ARG A 197 -12.02 17.59 14.52
C ARG A 197 -12.28 17.73 13.02
N LEU A 198 -13.46 17.30 12.57
CA LEU A 198 -13.85 17.21 11.14
C LEU A 198 -13.72 18.56 10.39
N HIS A 199 -14.00 19.70 11.03
CA HIS A 199 -13.90 21.01 10.39
C HIS A 199 -12.48 21.34 9.89
N ARG A 200 -11.42 20.75 10.50
CA ARG A 200 -10.03 20.95 10.07
C ARG A 200 -9.77 20.26 8.72
N PHE A 201 -10.36 19.08 8.52
CA PHE A 201 -10.28 18.36 7.25
C PHE A 201 -11.04 19.09 6.14
N VAL A 202 -12.26 19.59 6.47
CA VAL A 202 -13.07 20.37 5.52
C VAL A 202 -12.31 21.61 5.07
N LEU A 203 -11.65 22.33 5.98
CA LEU A 203 -10.86 23.51 5.63
C LEU A 203 -9.73 23.18 4.66
N ILE A 204 -8.94 22.11 4.94
CA ILE A 204 -7.87 21.71 4.03
C ILE A 204 -8.42 21.26 2.68
N LEU A 205 -9.52 20.49 2.69
CA LEU A 205 -10.17 20.08 1.44
C LEU A 205 -10.56 21.29 0.59
N LEU A 206 -11.14 22.32 1.19
CA LEU A 206 -11.50 23.56 0.49
C LEU A 206 -10.27 24.30 -0.06
N VAL A 207 -9.18 24.35 0.72
CA VAL A 207 -7.92 24.95 0.25
C VAL A 207 -7.33 24.14 -0.92
N CYS A 208 -7.30 22.81 -0.83
CA CYS A 208 -6.82 21.96 -1.92
C CYS A 208 -7.70 22.09 -3.17
N LEU A 209 -9.01 22.10 -3.01
CA LEU A 209 -9.95 22.26 -4.11
C LEU A 209 -9.77 23.61 -4.80
N SER A 210 -9.63 24.72 -4.05
CA SER A 210 -9.37 26.02 -4.61
C SER A 210 -8.04 26.10 -5.35
N ALA A 211 -6.99 25.47 -4.84
CA ALA A 211 -5.70 25.40 -5.50
C ALA A 211 -5.76 24.60 -6.82
N VAL A 212 -6.42 23.45 -6.83
CA VAL A 212 -6.61 22.62 -8.04
C VAL A 212 -7.44 23.36 -9.07
N THR A 213 -8.53 24.03 -8.67
CA THR A 213 -9.36 24.83 -9.57
C THR A 213 -8.57 25.99 -10.17
N SER A 214 -7.77 26.70 -9.37
CA SER A 214 -6.91 27.79 -9.86
C SER A 214 -5.88 27.28 -10.87
N LEU A 215 -5.24 26.12 -10.59
CA LEU A 215 -4.29 25.49 -11.52
C LEU A 215 -4.96 25.05 -12.83
N ALA A 216 -6.17 24.50 -12.76
CA ALA A 216 -6.93 24.08 -13.94
C ALA A 216 -7.28 25.28 -14.83
N ILE A 217 -7.65 26.43 -14.24
CA ILE A 217 -7.91 27.67 -15.00
C ILE A 217 -6.63 28.22 -15.65
N MET A 218 -5.49 28.12 -14.97
CA MET A 218 -4.22 28.68 -15.44
C MET A 218 -3.48 27.78 -16.45
N LYS A 219 -3.74 26.48 -16.47
CA LYS A 219 -3.02 25.51 -17.30
C LYS A 219 -3.98 24.58 -18.05
N PRO A 220 -4.29 24.85 -19.33
CA PRO A 220 -5.22 24.04 -20.14
C PRO A 220 -4.87 22.54 -20.17
N TYR A 221 -3.60 22.19 -20.13
CA TYR A 221 -3.13 20.78 -20.11
C TYR A 221 -3.72 19.96 -18.94
N VAL A 222 -4.06 20.60 -17.83
CA VAL A 222 -4.71 19.93 -16.69
C VAL A 222 -6.13 19.51 -17.06
N ILE A 223 -6.82 20.33 -17.86
CA ILE A 223 -8.16 20.06 -18.38
C ILE A 223 -8.10 18.89 -19.37
N ASP A 224 -7.12 18.89 -20.29
CA ASP A 224 -6.96 17.83 -21.29
C ASP A 224 -6.71 16.47 -20.62
N ARG A 225 -5.90 16.44 -19.57
CA ARG A 225 -5.66 15.22 -18.80
C ARG A 225 -6.91 14.73 -18.05
N PHE A 226 -7.76 15.64 -17.61
CA PHE A 226 -9.04 15.29 -17.00
C PHE A 226 -10.04 14.81 -18.04
N SER A 227 -10.03 15.40 -19.23
CA SER A 227 -10.89 15.02 -20.36
C SER A 227 -10.53 13.64 -20.90
N SER A 228 -9.23 13.32 -21.04
CA SER A 228 -8.76 11.99 -21.46
C SER A 228 -9.16 10.89 -20.47
N PHE A 229 -9.22 11.22 -19.18
CA PHE A 229 -9.71 10.30 -18.15
C PHE A 229 -11.23 10.10 -18.22
N LEU A 230 -12.01 11.17 -18.42
CA LEU A 230 -13.48 11.08 -18.49
C LEU A 230 -13.99 10.41 -19.76
N ASN A 231 -13.27 10.56 -20.87
CA ASN A 231 -13.60 9.94 -22.15
C ASN A 231 -12.37 9.31 -22.83
N PRO A 232 -11.85 8.19 -22.29
CA PRO A 232 -10.63 7.57 -22.81
C PRO A 232 -10.82 6.98 -24.22
N TRP A 233 -12.06 6.79 -24.66
CA TRP A 233 -12.41 6.23 -25.97
C TRP A 233 -12.45 7.29 -27.08
N ALA A 234 -12.32 8.57 -26.78
CA ALA A 234 -12.28 9.59 -27.81
C ALA A 234 -11.11 9.35 -28.76
N ALA A 235 -11.31 9.61 -30.04
CA ALA A 235 -10.32 9.34 -31.09
C ALA A 235 -8.97 10.03 -30.84
N GLU A 236 -8.98 11.17 -30.16
CA GLU A 236 -7.80 11.94 -29.77
C GLU A 236 -7.00 11.32 -28.62
N TYR A 237 -7.64 10.51 -27.74
CA TYR A 237 -7.03 9.95 -26.53
C TYR A 237 -6.77 8.44 -26.61
N VAL A 238 -7.55 7.69 -27.39
CA VAL A 238 -7.55 6.23 -27.42
C VAL A 238 -6.20 5.61 -27.78
N TYR A 239 -5.39 6.28 -28.60
CA TYR A 239 -4.04 5.85 -28.97
C TYR A 239 -2.93 6.60 -28.23
N GLY A 240 -3.27 7.49 -27.31
CA GLY A 240 -2.38 8.33 -26.52
C GLY A 240 -2.55 8.12 -25.02
N GLU A 241 -2.92 9.19 -24.32
CA GLU A 241 -3.05 9.20 -22.85
C GLU A 241 -4.12 8.22 -22.31
N GLY A 242 -5.16 7.92 -23.10
CA GLY A 242 -6.22 6.97 -22.76
C GLY A 242 -5.89 5.49 -23.06
N TYR A 243 -4.79 5.23 -23.79
CA TYR A 243 -4.48 3.89 -24.31
C TYR A 243 -4.40 2.82 -23.23
N GLN A 244 -3.67 3.06 -22.15
CA GLN A 244 -3.55 2.08 -21.06
C GLN A 244 -4.88 1.76 -20.41
N LEU A 245 -5.71 2.77 -20.19
CA LEU A 245 -7.02 2.59 -19.58
C LEU A 245 -7.96 1.84 -20.52
N THR A 246 -8.00 2.17 -21.80
CA THR A 246 -8.86 1.49 -22.78
C THR A 246 -8.48 0.02 -22.91
N GLN A 247 -7.20 -0.31 -22.96
CA GLN A 247 -6.74 -1.70 -23.00
C GLN A 247 -7.08 -2.46 -21.70
N ALA A 248 -6.95 -1.82 -20.53
CA ALA A 248 -7.39 -2.43 -19.28
C ALA A 248 -8.89 -2.72 -19.28
N LEU A 249 -9.73 -1.76 -19.69
CA LEU A 249 -11.18 -1.93 -19.78
C LEU A 249 -11.61 -3.01 -20.80
N ILE A 250 -10.87 -3.14 -21.93
CA ILE A 250 -11.08 -4.25 -22.88
C ILE A 250 -10.79 -5.59 -22.19
N GLY A 251 -9.71 -5.69 -21.40
CA GLY A 251 -9.41 -6.88 -20.60
C GLY A 251 -10.54 -7.25 -19.65
N PHE A 252 -11.07 -6.28 -18.89
CA PHE A 252 -12.21 -6.48 -18.01
C PHE A 252 -13.46 -6.95 -18.78
N GLY A 253 -13.78 -6.30 -19.91
CA GLY A 253 -14.94 -6.65 -20.74
C GLY A 253 -14.84 -8.06 -21.32
N ARG A 254 -13.63 -8.46 -21.76
CA ARG A 254 -13.38 -9.79 -22.34
C ARG A 254 -13.45 -10.92 -21.32
N GLY A 255 -13.06 -10.65 -20.06
CA GLY A 255 -13.06 -11.65 -19.01
C GLY A 255 -14.46 -12.01 -18.48
N GLU A 256 -15.46 -11.14 -18.66
CA GLU A 256 -16.81 -11.37 -18.17
C GLU A 256 -16.84 -11.86 -16.70
N TRP A 257 -17.65 -12.89 -16.39
CA TRP A 257 -17.78 -13.43 -15.04
C TRP A 257 -16.66 -14.43 -14.66
N PHE A 258 -16.28 -15.33 -15.58
CA PHE A 258 -15.40 -16.47 -15.26
C PHE A 258 -14.04 -16.42 -15.94
N GLY A 259 -13.77 -15.41 -16.76
CA GLY A 259 -12.53 -15.24 -17.47
C GLY A 259 -12.39 -16.11 -18.71
N THR A 260 -11.32 -15.84 -19.45
CA THR A 260 -10.96 -16.59 -20.67
C THR A 260 -10.11 -17.83 -20.37
N GLY A 261 -9.80 -18.06 -19.10
CA GLY A 261 -8.88 -19.10 -18.62
C GLY A 261 -7.46 -18.59 -18.41
N LEU A 262 -6.76 -19.24 -17.48
CA LEU A 262 -5.36 -18.93 -17.14
C LEU A 262 -4.47 -19.02 -18.39
N GLY A 263 -3.63 -18.02 -18.59
CA GLY A 263 -2.71 -17.97 -19.71
C GLY A 263 -3.32 -17.44 -21.03
N ASN A 264 -4.63 -17.19 -21.10
CA ASN A 264 -5.35 -16.82 -22.33
C ASN A 264 -5.61 -15.31 -22.50
N SER A 265 -5.00 -14.47 -21.66
CA SER A 265 -5.06 -13.02 -21.83
C SER A 265 -4.40 -12.61 -23.15
N ILE A 266 -5.08 -11.77 -23.93
CA ILE A 266 -4.52 -11.11 -25.11
C ILE A 266 -3.81 -9.83 -24.69
N GLN A 267 -4.32 -9.15 -23.66
CA GLN A 267 -3.77 -7.86 -23.21
C GLN A 267 -2.29 -7.94 -22.80
N LYS A 268 -1.82 -9.08 -22.28
CA LYS A 268 -0.42 -9.32 -21.93
C LYS A 268 0.50 -9.45 -23.13
N LEU A 269 -0.04 -9.65 -24.34
CA LEU A 269 0.73 -9.77 -25.61
C LEU A 269 1.05 -8.38 -26.15
N TYR A 270 1.64 -7.50 -25.35
CA TYR A 270 2.04 -6.12 -25.65
C TYR A 270 0.92 -5.12 -25.94
N PHE A 271 -0.37 -5.51 -25.81
CA PHE A 271 -1.46 -4.56 -25.95
C PHE A 271 -1.57 -3.65 -24.72
N LEU A 272 -1.39 -4.19 -23.51
CA LEU A 272 -1.44 -3.42 -22.27
C LEU A 272 -0.01 -3.19 -21.73
N PRO A 273 0.54 -1.97 -21.83
CA PRO A 273 1.79 -1.62 -21.18
C PRO A 273 1.72 -1.83 -19.66
N GLU A 274 2.83 -2.26 -19.06
CA GLU A 274 2.94 -2.50 -17.60
C GLU A 274 1.88 -3.48 -17.07
N ALA A 275 1.49 -4.48 -17.86
CA ALA A 275 0.49 -5.49 -17.52
C ALA A 275 0.86 -6.30 -16.26
N HIS A 276 2.16 -6.58 -16.04
CA HIS A 276 2.67 -7.37 -14.92
C HIS A 276 3.00 -6.51 -13.67
N THR A 277 3.00 -5.19 -13.78
CA THR A 277 3.27 -4.23 -12.69
C THR A 277 2.00 -3.53 -12.24
N ASP A 278 1.57 -2.49 -12.95
CA ASP A 278 0.51 -1.57 -12.51
C ASP A 278 -0.90 -2.07 -12.85
N PHE A 279 -1.02 -2.87 -13.93
CA PHE A 279 -2.30 -3.36 -14.45
C PHE A 279 -2.49 -4.88 -14.30
N VAL A 280 -1.79 -5.52 -13.37
CA VAL A 280 -1.96 -6.96 -13.11
C VAL A 280 -3.44 -7.33 -12.84
N LEU A 281 -4.20 -6.42 -12.25
CA LEU A 281 -5.62 -6.62 -11.99
C LEU A 281 -6.45 -6.75 -13.29
N ALA A 282 -6.09 -6.04 -14.35
CA ALA A 282 -6.75 -6.16 -15.66
C ALA A 282 -6.48 -7.54 -16.29
N ILE A 283 -5.28 -8.10 -16.09
CA ILE A 283 -4.97 -9.47 -16.52
C ILE A 283 -5.73 -10.49 -15.68
N ILE A 284 -5.85 -10.27 -14.35
CA ILE A 284 -6.69 -11.10 -13.47
C ILE A 284 -8.16 -11.07 -13.95
N ALA A 285 -8.67 -9.89 -14.29
CA ALA A 285 -10.01 -9.72 -14.80
C ALA A 285 -10.21 -10.45 -16.14
N GLU A 286 -9.25 -10.38 -17.06
CA GLU A 286 -9.34 -11.06 -18.35
C GLU A 286 -9.22 -12.58 -18.21
N GLU A 287 -8.30 -13.10 -17.39
CA GLU A 287 -8.06 -14.55 -17.27
C GLU A 287 -9.00 -15.26 -16.30
N LEU A 288 -9.36 -14.64 -15.16
CA LEU A 288 -10.18 -15.22 -14.10
C LEU A 288 -11.56 -14.57 -13.98
N GLY A 289 -11.84 -13.55 -14.77
CA GLY A 289 -13.12 -12.83 -14.78
C GLY A 289 -13.37 -12.02 -13.51
N MET A 290 -14.62 -11.54 -13.39
CA MET A 290 -15.06 -10.78 -12.21
C MET A 290 -15.00 -11.61 -10.92
N VAL A 291 -15.10 -12.95 -11.00
CA VAL A 291 -14.92 -13.83 -9.85
C VAL A 291 -13.48 -13.71 -9.32
N GLY A 292 -12.46 -13.73 -10.19
CA GLY A 292 -11.06 -13.54 -9.79
C GLY A 292 -10.81 -12.17 -9.14
N VAL A 293 -11.37 -11.11 -9.72
CA VAL A 293 -11.34 -9.76 -9.13
C VAL A 293 -12.01 -9.73 -7.76
N GLY A 294 -13.17 -10.38 -7.63
CA GLY A 294 -13.91 -10.50 -6.37
C GLY A 294 -13.09 -11.21 -5.28
N VAL A 295 -12.37 -12.27 -5.64
CA VAL A 295 -11.44 -12.96 -4.71
C VAL A 295 -10.33 -12.02 -4.25
N VAL A 296 -9.72 -11.25 -5.15
CA VAL A 296 -8.68 -10.25 -4.80
C VAL A 296 -9.24 -9.23 -3.82
N ILE A 297 -10.41 -8.65 -4.11
CA ILE A 297 -11.07 -7.67 -3.24
C ILE A 297 -11.38 -8.27 -1.87
N ALA A 298 -11.88 -9.50 -1.83
CA ALA A 298 -12.18 -10.21 -0.59
C ALA A 298 -10.92 -10.45 0.26
N LEU A 299 -9.80 -10.89 -0.36
CA LEU A 299 -8.54 -11.11 0.35
C LEU A 299 -7.98 -9.82 0.94
N PHE A 300 -7.98 -8.70 0.20
CA PHE A 300 -7.56 -7.40 0.73
C PHE A 300 -8.53 -6.86 1.78
N GLY A 301 -9.83 -7.09 1.63
CA GLY A 301 -10.85 -6.76 2.64
C GLY A 301 -10.62 -7.53 3.94
N LEU A 302 -10.29 -8.82 3.85
CA LEU A 302 -9.93 -9.65 4.99
C LEU A 302 -8.61 -9.20 5.63
N LEU A 303 -7.59 -8.88 4.83
CA LEU A 303 -6.32 -8.34 5.32
C LEU A 303 -6.54 -7.03 6.11
N GLY A 304 -7.28 -6.09 5.53
CA GLY A 304 -7.61 -4.81 6.16
C GLY A 304 -8.41 -5.01 7.45
N SER A 305 -9.44 -5.86 7.43
CA SER A 305 -10.27 -6.14 8.61
C SER A 305 -9.47 -6.77 9.75
N GLN A 306 -8.54 -7.70 9.44
CA GLN A 306 -7.64 -8.28 10.44
C GLN A 306 -6.68 -7.21 11.01
N ALA A 307 -6.11 -6.36 10.16
CA ALA A 307 -5.22 -5.29 10.60
C ALA A 307 -5.95 -4.28 11.53
N PHE A 308 -7.18 -3.88 11.18
CA PHE A 308 -8.02 -3.05 12.04
C PHE A 308 -8.37 -3.73 13.37
N LYS A 309 -8.66 -5.03 13.34
CA LYS A 309 -8.93 -5.80 14.56
C LYS A 309 -7.71 -5.84 15.49
N ILE A 310 -6.52 -6.08 14.93
CA ILE A 310 -5.25 -6.04 15.68
C ILE A 310 -5.05 -4.68 16.35
N GLY A 311 -5.29 -3.59 15.62
CA GLY A 311 -5.21 -2.23 16.16
C GLY A 311 -6.23 -1.98 17.27
N LYS A 312 -7.48 -2.41 17.09
CA LYS A 312 -8.54 -2.29 18.10
C LYS A 312 -8.21 -3.08 19.37
N ASP A 313 -7.65 -4.27 19.24
CA ASP A 313 -7.23 -5.08 20.38
C ASP A 313 -6.12 -4.39 21.18
N ALA A 314 -5.15 -3.72 20.52
CA ALA A 314 -4.12 -2.93 21.16
C ALA A 314 -4.72 -1.66 21.84
N GLU A 315 -5.61 -0.94 21.16
CA GLU A 315 -6.27 0.25 21.68
C GLU A 315 -7.08 -0.03 22.96
N GLN A 316 -7.80 -1.15 22.99
CA GLN A 316 -8.57 -1.56 24.18
C GLN A 316 -7.69 -1.85 25.40
N ARG A 317 -6.41 -2.12 25.22
CA ARG A 317 -5.41 -2.28 26.30
C ARG A 317 -4.75 -0.97 26.70
N GLY A 318 -5.00 0.11 25.95
CA GLY A 318 -4.31 1.38 26.14
C GLY A 318 -2.96 1.48 25.42
N ASP A 319 -2.57 0.49 24.63
CA ASP A 319 -1.33 0.47 23.84
C ASP A 319 -1.53 1.24 22.52
N LEU A 320 -1.48 2.56 22.58
CA LEU A 320 -1.89 3.43 21.48
C LEU A 320 -0.94 3.42 20.30
N PHE A 321 0.39 3.32 20.51
CA PHE A 321 1.34 3.25 19.40
C PHE A 321 1.14 2.03 18.51
N PRO A 322 1.09 0.79 19.05
CA PRO A 322 0.77 -0.38 18.27
C PRO A 322 -0.60 -0.28 17.58
N ALA A 323 -1.59 0.31 18.25
CA ALA A 323 -2.92 0.52 17.68
C ALA A 323 -2.86 1.41 16.44
N TYR A 324 -2.28 2.61 16.55
CA TYR A 324 -2.16 3.54 15.42
C TYR A 324 -1.23 3.01 14.32
N ALA A 325 -0.18 2.25 14.66
CA ALA A 325 0.66 1.59 13.68
C ALA A 325 -0.12 0.55 12.87
N ALA A 326 -0.92 -0.29 13.52
CA ALA A 326 -1.78 -1.26 12.84
C ALA A 326 -2.84 -0.59 11.95
N TYR A 327 -3.49 0.47 12.45
CA TYR A 327 -4.44 1.26 11.65
C TYR A 327 -3.76 1.92 10.44
N GLY A 328 -2.57 2.49 10.62
CA GLY A 328 -1.80 3.10 9.54
C GLY A 328 -1.42 2.09 8.45
N ILE A 329 -0.98 0.88 8.83
CA ILE A 329 -0.67 -0.19 7.89
C ILE A 329 -1.93 -0.68 7.17
N ALA A 330 -3.06 -0.85 7.87
CA ALA A 330 -4.33 -1.20 7.26
C ALA A 330 -4.76 -0.17 6.21
N LEU A 331 -4.61 1.12 6.53
CA LEU A 331 -4.92 2.22 5.63
C LEU A 331 -3.96 2.29 4.43
N LEU A 332 -2.67 1.97 4.60
CA LEU A 332 -1.72 1.86 3.48
C LEU A 332 -2.15 0.75 2.52
N PHE A 333 -2.44 -0.46 3.00
CA PHE A 333 -2.92 -1.54 2.15
C PHE A 333 -4.25 -1.19 1.48
N ALA A 334 -5.20 -0.65 2.23
CA ALA A 334 -6.51 -0.27 1.69
C ALA A 334 -6.39 0.82 0.62
N SER A 335 -5.64 1.90 0.87
CA SER A 335 -5.48 2.99 -0.09
C SER A 335 -4.76 2.55 -1.36
N GLN A 336 -3.67 1.77 -1.26
CA GLN A 336 -2.98 1.23 -2.44
C GLN A 336 -3.90 0.33 -3.27
N THR A 337 -4.63 -0.58 -2.60
CA THR A 337 -5.56 -1.49 -3.28
C THR A 337 -6.70 -0.73 -3.95
N LEU A 338 -7.36 0.18 -3.23
CA LEU A 338 -8.48 0.96 -3.77
C LEU A 338 -8.06 1.87 -4.93
N ILE A 339 -6.88 2.48 -4.86
CA ILE A 339 -6.38 3.32 -5.94
C ILE A 339 -6.03 2.45 -7.16
N ASN A 340 -5.35 1.31 -6.99
CA ASN A 340 -5.05 0.41 -8.11
C ASN A 340 -6.32 -0.14 -8.76
N LEU A 341 -7.30 -0.58 -7.96
CA LEU A 341 -8.64 -0.96 -8.43
C LEU A 341 -9.30 0.16 -9.22
N GLY A 342 -9.32 1.38 -8.64
CA GLY A 342 -9.93 2.55 -9.27
C GLY A 342 -9.27 2.93 -10.58
N VAL A 343 -7.93 2.86 -10.65
CA VAL A 343 -7.17 3.11 -11.90
C VAL A 343 -7.47 2.05 -12.94
N SER A 344 -7.44 0.78 -12.56
CA SER A 344 -7.66 -0.33 -13.51
C SER A 344 -9.09 -0.40 -14.06
N THR A 345 -10.07 0.11 -13.30
CA THR A 345 -11.50 0.15 -13.68
C THR A 345 -11.94 1.49 -14.27
N GLY A 346 -11.03 2.47 -14.37
CA GLY A 346 -11.37 3.80 -14.89
C GLY A 346 -12.16 4.69 -13.92
N LEU A 347 -12.19 4.37 -12.63
CA LEU A 347 -12.78 5.25 -11.60
C LEU A 347 -11.81 6.34 -11.13
N LEU A 348 -10.51 6.14 -11.36
CA LEU A 348 -9.44 7.08 -11.04
C LEU A 348 -8.50 7.25 -12.24
N PRO A 349 -7.87 8.43 -12.39
CA PRO A 349 -6.92 8.67 -13.48
C PRO A 349 -5.71 7.72 -13.38
N THR A 350 -5.23 7.28 -14.53
CA THR A 350 -4.13 6.33 -14.65
C THR A 350 -2.87 6.82 -13.93
N LYS A 351 -2.37 5.99 -13.02
CA LYS A 351 -1.12 6.18 -12.27
C LYS A 351 -0.46 4.83 -12.07
N GLY A 352 0.85 4.79 -12.22
CA GLY A 352 1.66 3.61 -11.96
C GLY A 352 1.72 3.32 -10.46
N LEU A 353 0.90 2.40 -10.00
CA LEU A 353 0.86 1.93 -8.62
C LEU A 353 0.71 0.42 -8.59
N THR A 354 1.70 -0.23 -8.03
CA THR A 354 1.69 -1.68 -7.85
C THR A 354 0.63 -2.10 -6.82
N LEU A 355 -0.06 -3.22 -7.09
CA LEU A 355 -0.96 -3.86 -6.14
C LEU A 355 -0.13 -4.69 -5.15
N PRO A 356 -0.20 -4.43 -3.82
CA PRO A 356 0.62 -5.11 -2.83
C PRO A 356 0.54 -6.64 -2.96
N PHE A 357 1.67 -7.33 -2.84
CA PHE A 357 1.83 -8.79 -3.00
C PHE A 357 1.53 -9.35 -4.41
N LEU A 358 0.69 -8.72 -5.23
CA LEU A 358 0.23 -9.26 -6.51
C LEU A 358 1.09 -8.80 -7.69
N SER A 359 1.41 -7.50 -7.75
CA SER A 359 2.19 -6.93 -8.85
C SER A 359 3.66 -7.34 -8.78
N TYR A 360 4.31 -7.39 -9.96
CA TYR A 360 5.76 -7.42 -10.02
C TYR A 360 6.32 -6.07 -9.52
N GLY A 361 7.14 -6.15 -8.46
CA GLY A 361 7.76 -4.97 -7.88
C GLY A 361 8.52 -5.33 -6.61
N GLY A 362 9.85 -5.55 -6.71
CA GLY A 362 10.66 -5.98 -5.57
C GLY A 362 10.52 -5.06 -4.36
N ASN A 363 10.55 -3.72 -4.56
CA ASN A 363 10.42 -2.75 -3.47
C ASN A 363 9.04 -2.81 -2.78
N SER A 364 7.97 -2.86 -3.56
CA SER A 364 6.60 -2.95 -3.05
C SER A 364 6.36 -4.27 -2.32
N LEU A 365 6.93 -5.38 -2.83
CA LEU A 365 6.83 -6.69 -2.19
C LEU A 365 7.56 -6.71 -0.84
N LEU A 366 8.80 -6.19 -0.78
CA LEU A 366 9.57 -6.11 0.47
C LEU A 366 8.87 -5.21 1.50
N ALA A 367 8.35 -4.07 1.06
CA ALA A 367 7.55 -3.17 1.88
C ALA A 367 6.29 -3.85 2.43
N SER A 368 5.58 -4.60 1.58
CA SER A 368 4.37 -5.34 1.96
C SER A 368 4.67 -6.46 2.97
N CYS A 369 5.76 -7.22 2.78
CA CYS A 369 6.22 -8.23 3.74
C CYS A 369 6.60 -7.60 5.09
N PHE A 370 7.27 -6.46 5.07
CA PHE A 370 7.62 -5.71 6.28
C PHE A 370 6.36 -5.23 7.03
N MET A 371 5.37 -4.66 6.33
CA MET A 371 4.09 -4.23 6.93
C MET A 371 3.31 -5.41 7.53
N ALA A 372 3.20 -6.53 6.81
CA ALA A 372 2.54 -7.72 7.31
C ALA A 372 3.23 -8.27 8.56
N ALA A 373 4.56 -8.28 8.59
CA ALA A 373 5.34 -8.72 9.74
C ALA A 373 5.17 -7.82 10.98
N LEU A 374 5.04 -6.49 10.78
CA LEU A 374 4.71 -5.57 11.87
C LEU A 374 3.33 -5.88 12.47
N LEU A 375 2.33 -6.18 11.63
CA LEU A 375 1.00 -6.58 12.12
C LEU A 375 1.07 -7.88 12.92
N VAL A 376 1.83 -8.89 12.44
CA VAL A 376 2.06 -10.13 13.19
C VAL A 376 2.75 -9.85 14.52
N ARG A 377 3.75 -8.96 14.54
CA ARG A 377 4.45 -8.57 15.77
C ARG A 377 3.52 -7.89 16.76
N ILE A 378 2.69 -6.94 16.32
CA ILE A 378 1.69 -6.28 17.17
C ILE A 378 0.74 -7.33 17.77
N GLN A 379 0.22 -8.22 16.94
CA GLN A 379 -0.69 -9.27 17.40
C GLN A 379 -0.03 -10.21 18.42
N PHE A 380 1.24 -10.55 18.21
CA PHE A 380 2.01 -11.36 19.16
C PHE A 380 2.19 -10.66 20.51
N GLU A 381 2.51 -9.35 20.52
CA GLU A 381 2.62 -8.58 21.77
C GLU A 381 1.26 -8.44 22.47
N ASN A 382 0.19 -8.26 21.69
CA ASN A 382 -1.18 -8.30 22.19
C ASN A 382 -1.48 -9.62 22.93
N ALA A 383 -1.12 -10.76 22.35
CA ALA A 383 -1.33 -12.08 22.95
C ALA A 383 -0.51 -12.28 24.23
N LEU A 384 0.75 -11.82 24.24
CA LEU A 384 1.60 -11.89 25.44
C LEU A 384 1.06 -11.04 26.59
N ALA A 385 0.52 -9.85 26.31
CA ALA A 385 -0.05 -8.99 27.34
C ALA A 385 -1.29 -9.61 27.98
N ASP A 386 -2.16 -10.23 27.19
CA ASP A 386 -3.34 -10.94 27.71
C ASP A 386 -2.96 -12.17 28.56
N GLY A 387 -1.89 -12.88 28.19
CA GLY A 387 -1.40 -14.03 28.97
C GLY A 387 -0.79 -13.63 30.33
N ARG A 388 -0.20 -12.43 30.45
CA ARG A 388 0.37 -11.92 31.70
C ARG A 388 -0.65 -11.31 32.65
N GLY A 389 -1.75 -10.79 32.13
CA GLY A 389 -2.84 -10.23 32.96
C GLY A 389 -3.69 -11.28 33.68
N ALA A 390 -3.37 -12.56 33.49
CA ALA A 390 -4.07 -13.71 34.10
C ALA A 390 -3.26 -14.43 35.18
N LEU A 391 -2.03 -13.99 35.47
CA LEU A 391 -1.23 -14.43 36.63
C LEU A 391 -1.34 -13.44 37.77
#